data_51e88df3bacd6b51ab4394f46fb05f82
#
_entry.id   51e88df3bacd6b51ab4394f46fb05f82
#
_cell.length_a   1.000
_cell.length_b   1.000
_cell.length_c   1.000
_cell.angle_alpha   90.00
_cell.angle_beta   90.00
_cell.angle_gamma   90.00
#
_symmetry.space_group_name_H-M   'P 1'
#
loop_
_entity.id
_entity.type
_entity.pdbx_description
1 polymer ?
#
loop_
_entity_poly.entity_id
_entity_poly.type
_entity_poly.pdbx_seq_one_letter_code
_entity_poly.pdbx_strand_id
1 'polypeptide(L)'
;MTNPVPNFKITTPYKREGKWWKLGYHTGVDYKAPLGSNVVAAQDCRVLEVSQRVSWGESYGTAVIVLHRDMTRAIYAHLSKTLVRKGQQLQAGDRLGKVGSTGNSTGAHLHFEVRTGNNADGSGYKYGDDCDPAPYVSNQEVSLGLKPVKEVANAKPKPTKSTTPKKPRRASGSGSK
;
A
#
# COMPACT_ATOMS: atom_id res chain seq x y z
N MET A 1 -4.90 -3.50 13.69
CA MET A 1 -5.10 -4.32 12.47
C MET A 1 -6.52 -4.14 11.98
N THR A 2 -6.74 -4.17 10.67
CA THR A 2 -8.07 -4.07 10.06
C THR A 2 -8.15 -4.96 8.81
N ASN A 3 -9.36 -5.26 8.35
CA ASN A 3 -9.57 -5.95 7.07
C ASN A 3 -9.19 -5.00 5.92
N PRO A 4 -8.29 -5.38 5.00
CA PRO A 4 -7.84 -4.51 3.92
C PRO A 4 -8.95 -4.15 2.90
N VAL A 5 -10.04 -4.92 2.86
CA VAL A 5 -11.25 -4.58 2.09
C VAL A 5 -12.44 -4.63 3.05
N PRO A 6 -12.78 -3.51 3.71
CA PRO A 6 -13.87 -3.48 4.71
C PRO A 6 -15.17 -4.04 4.13
N ASN A 7 -15.86 -4.86 4.93
CA ASN A 7 -17.13 -5.53 4.59
C ASN A 7 -17.03 -6.70 3.59
N PHE A 8 -15.82 -7.12 3.18
CA PHE A 8 -15.65 -8.27 2.29
C PHE A 8 -14.83 -9.36 2.98
N LYS A 9 -15.13 -10.61 2.65
CA LYS A 9 -14.48 -11.79 3.21
C LYS A 9 -13.42 -12.33 2.24
N ILE A 10 -12.48 -13.09 2.77
CA ILE A 10 -11.51 -13.86 1.99
C ILE A 10 -12.28 -14.91 1.17
N THR A 11 -12.01 -14.95 -0.13
CA THR A 11 -12.62 -15.89 -1.09
C THR A 11 -11.63 -16.92 -1.59
N THR A 12 -10.34 -16.58 -1.64
CA THR A 12 -9.26 -17.50 -2.01
C THR A 12 -8.24 -17.50 -0.88
N PRO A 13 -8.08 -18.62 -0.15
CA PRO A 13 -7.16 -18.67 0.97
C PRO A 13 -5.70 -18.79 0.54
N TYR A 14 -4.80 -18.45 1.46
CA TYR A 14 -3.38 -18.72 1.39
C TYR A 14 -3.11 -20.24 1.24
N LYS A 15 -2.07 -20.60 0.48
CA LYS A 15 -1.65 -21.98 0.17
C LYS A 15 -2.71 -22.81 -0.58
N ARG A 16 -3.77 -22.21 -1.12
CA ARG A 16 -4.63 -22.92 -2.07
C ARG A 16 -3.80 -23.39 -3.26
N GLU A 17 -3.77 -24.70 -3.50
CA GLU A 17 -3.05 -25.29 -4.63
C GLU A 17 -3.72 -25.00 -5.98
N GLY A 18 -2.90 -24.87 -7.03
CA GLY A 18 -3.40 -24.68 -8.40
C GLY A 18 -2.32 -24.28 -9.40
N LYS A 19 -2.53 -24.69 -10.65
CA LYS A 19 -1.61 -24.44 -11.77
C LYS A 19 -1.53 -22.98 -12.23
N TRP A 20 -2.40 -22.13 -11.73
CA TRP A 20 -2.43 -20.71 -12.07
C TRP A 20 -1.34 -19.90 -11.37
N TRP A 21 -0.78 -20.43 -10.28
CA TRP A 21 0.27 -19.79 -9.51
C TRP A 21 1.63 -20.39 -9.84
N LYS A 22 2.64 -19.53 -10.00
CA LYS A 22 3.99 -19.94 -10.39
C LYS A 22 4.62 -20.92 -9.40
N LEU A 23 4.30 -20.83 -8.10
CA LEU A 23 4.78 -21.76 -7.06
C LEU A 23 3.86 -22.98 -6.90
N GLY A 24 2.83 -23.14 -7.73
CA GLY A 24 1.84 -24.20 -7.59
C GLY A 24 0.80 -23.93 -6.50
N TYR A 25 0.89 -22.80 -5.80
CA TYR A 25 -0.05 -22.41 -4.76
C TYR A 25 -0.21 -20.89 -4.68
N HIS A 26 -1.27 -20.44 -4.03
CA HIS A 26 -1.61 -19.03 -3.79
C HIS A 26 -0.74 -18.44 -2.68
N THR A 27 0.03 -17.40 -2.98
CA THR A 27 1.01 -16.78 -2.08
C THR A 27 0.42 -15.76 -1.11
N GLY A 28 -0.87 -15.46 -1.23
CA GLY A 28 -1.59 -14.53 -0.37
C GLY A 28 -3.03 -14.95 -0.14
N VAL A 29 -3.89 -13.97 0.10
CA VAL A 29 -5.34 -14.14 0.18
C VAL A 29 -6.04 -13.19 -0.77
N ASP A 30 -7.17 -13.61 -1.36
CA ASP A 30 -7.97 -12.74 -2.22
C ASP A 30 -9.28 -12.35 -1.53
N TYR A 31 -9.62 -11.08 -1.68
CA TYR A 31 -10.91 -10.49 -1.31
C TYR A 31 -11.68 -10.12 -2.57
N LYS A 32 -12.66 -10.93 -2.96
CA LYS A 32 -13.55 -10.58 -4.09
C LYS A 32 -14.46 -9.43 -3.65
N ALA A 33 -14.37 -8.32 -4.34
CA ALA A 33 -15.15 -7.12 -4.08
C ALA A 33 -15.45 -6.38 -5.39
N PRO A 34 -16.50 -5.56 -5.47
CA PRO A 34 -16.80 -4.77 -6.66
C PRO A 34 -15.62 -3.86 -7.05
N LEU A 35 -15.44 -3.66 -8.36
CA LEU A 35 -14.48 -2.71 -8.90
C LEU A 35 -14.67 -1.33 -8.25
N GLY A 36 -13.57 -0.72 -7.79
CA GLY A 36 -13.62 0.59 -7.14
C GLY A 36 -13.92 0.58 -5.64
N SER A 37 -14.17 -0.60 -5.02
CA SER A 37 -14.28 -0.72 -3.56
C SER A 37 -13.03 -0.17 -2.87
N ASN A 38 -13.19 0.37 -1.65
CA ASN A 38 -12.05 0.90 -0.89
C ASN A 38 -11.10 -0.22 -0.48
N VAL A 39 -9.80 0.05 -0.66
CA VAL A 39 -8.72 -0.73 -0.08
C VAL A 39 -8.04 0.14 0.98
N VAL A 40 -7.83 -0.41 2.17
CA VAL A 40 -7.23 0.29 3.31
C VAL A 40 -5.99 -0.45 3.81
N ALA A 41 -5.10 0.27 4.50
CA ALA A 41 -3.93 -0.32 5.14
C ALA A 41 -4.38 -1.28 6.25
N ALA A 42 -3.93 -2.53 6.21
CA ALA A 42 -4.29 -3.56 7.21
C ALA A 42 -3.64 -3.27 8.58
N GLN A 43 -2.48 -2.64 8.58
CA GLN A 43 -1.72 -2.24 9.76
C GLN A 43 -1.05 -0.89 9.54
N ASP A 44 -0.52 -0.30 10.63
CA ASP A 44 0.38 0.85 10.55
C ASP A 44 1.58 0.47 9.70
N CYS A 45 1.89 1.28 8.69
CA CYS A 45 2.93 0.94 7.74
C CYS A 45 3.52 2.18 7.05
N ARG A 46 4.63 1.97 6.36
CA ARG A 46 5.24 2.95 5.45
C ARG A 46 5.18 2.42 4.02
N VAL A 47 4.72 3.24 3.08
CA VAL A 47 4.68 2.90 1.66
C VAL A 47 6.09 2.85 1.09
N LEU A 48 6.49 1.70 0.56
CA LEU A 48 7.80 1.48 -0.07
C LEU A 48 7.74 1.73 -1.57
N GLU A 49 6.67 1.26 -2.22
CA GLU A 49 6.54 1.30 -3.67
C GLU A 49 5.08 1.47 -4.09
N VAL A 50 4.87 2.24 -5.16
CA VAL A 50 3.57 2.40 -5.83
C VAL A 50 3.84 2.34 -7.32
N SER A 51 3.35 1.33 -8.03
CA SER A 51 3.65 1.14 -9.44
C SER A 51 2.58 0.29 -10.13
N GLN A 52 2.53 0.39 -11.46
CA GLN A 52 1.83 -0.57 -12.33
C GLN A 52 2.69 -1.83 -12.58
N ARG A 53 3.98 -1.76 -12.26
CA ARG A 53 4.95 -2.86 -12.37
C ARG A 53 5.84 -2.81 -11.14
N VAL A 54 5.34 -3.35 -10.03
CA VAL A 54 6.09 -3.38 -8.77
C VAL A 54 7.28 -4.33 -8.87
N SER A 55 8.28 -4.09 -8.03
CA SER A 55 9.52 -4.90 -7.97
C SER A 55 9.26 -6.40 -7.71
N TRP A 56 8.09 -6.76 -7.17
CA TRP A 56 7.71 -8.16 -6.93
C TRP A 56 7.20 -8.89 -8.18
N GLY A 57 6.89 -8.19 -9.27
CA GLY A 57 6.53 -8.77 -10.56
C GLY A 57 5.33 -8.13 -11.24
N GLU A 58 5.27 -8.26 -12.56
CA GLU A 58 4.22 -7.67 -13.38
C GLU A 58 2.84 -8.32 -13.18
N SER A 59 2.80 -9.57 -12.71
CA SER A 59 1.55 -10.29 -12.44
C SER A 59 0.66 -9.58 -11.43
N TYR A 60 1.23 -8.81 -10.50
CA TYR A 60 0.49 -8.05 -9.49
C TYR A 60 -0.24 -6.83 -10.06
N GLY A 61 0.08 -6.39 -11.28
CA GLY A 61 -0.52 -5.22 -11.90
C GLY A 61 -0.24 -3.94 -11.11
N THR A 62 -1.21 -3.04 -11.07
CA THR A 62 -1.14 -1.84 -10.24
C THR A 62 -1.18 -2.23 -8.78
N ALA A 63 -0.12 -1.92 -8.03
CA ALA A 63 0.02 -2.37 -6.67
C ALA A 63 0.74 -1.36 -5.76
N VAL A 64 0.61 -1.58 -4.46
CA VAL A 64 1.30 -0.84 -3.39
C VAL A 64 2.01 -1.84 -2.51
N ILE A 65 3.32 -1.66 -2.32
CA ILE A 65 4.12 -2.42 -1.35
C ILE A 65 4.36 -1.54 -0.13
N VAL A 66 4.12 -2.08 1.04
CA VAL A 66 4.31 -1.40 2.33
C VAL A 66 5.26 -2.18 3.24
N LEU A 67 5.87 -1.48 4.20
CA LEU A 67 6.66 -2.03 5.30
C LEU A 67 5.88 -1.84 6.61
N HIS A 68 5.64 -2.91 7.33
CA HIS A 68 5.07 -2.91 8.67
C HIS A 68 6.14 -2.63 9.73
N ARG A 69 5.72 -2.38 10.98
CA ARG A 69 6.64 -2.11 12.11
C ARG A 69 7.50 -3.32 12.49
N ASP A 70 6.99 -4.53 12.28
CA ASP A 70 7.68 -5.80 12.53
C ASP A 70 8.62 -6.21 11.40
N MET A 71 8.92 -5.28 10.49
CA MET A 71 9.78 -5.48 9.32
C MET A 71 9.22 -6.44 8.27
N THR A 72 7.97 -6.91 8.38
CA THR A 72 7.32 -7.62 7.27
C THR A 72 6.89 -6.64 6.18
N ARG A 73 6.79 -7.15 4.96
CA ARG A 73 6.26 -6.37 3.81
C ARG A 73 4.96 -6.97 3.34
N ALA A 74 4.02 -6.09 3.02
CA ALA A 74 2.78 -6.50 2.39
C ALA A 74 2.61 -5.86 1.02
N ILE A 75 1.94 -6.58 0.10
CA ILE A 75 1.50 -6.05 -1.19
C ILE A 75 -0.02 -6.05 -1.25
N TYR A 76 -0.55 -4.96 -1.78
CA TYR A 76 -1.95 -4.76 -2.15
C TYR A 76 -2.00 -4.67 -3.67
N ALA A 77 -2.46 -5.74 -4.33
CA ALA A 77 -2.34 -5.91 -5.77
C ALA A 77 -3.66 -5.85 -6.53
N HIS A 78 -3.58 -5.86 -7.86
CA HIS A 78 -4.67 -5.78 -8.83
C HIS A 78 -5.52 -4.51 -8.72
N LEU A 79 -4.96 -3.42 -8.17
CA LEU A 79 -5.68 -2.17 -7.92
C LEU A 79 -6.10 -1.49 -9.24
N SER A 80 -7.26 -0.84 -9.23
CA SER A 80 -7.68 0.07 -10.30
C SER A 80 -7.11 1.47 -10.12
N LYS A 81 -6.81 1.86 -8.87
CA LYS A 81 -6.25 3.17 -8.51
C LYS A 81 -5.49 3.07 -7.19
N THR A 82 -4.35 3.73 -7.12
CA THR A 82 -3.61 4.00 -5.88
C THR A 82 -3.93 5.40 -5.37
N LEU A 83 -4.00 5.58 -4.04
CA LEU A 83 -4.33 6.84 -3.38
C LEU A 83 -3.18 7.37 -2.52
N VAL A 84 -2.05 6.68 -2.55
CA VAL A 84 -0.87 6.94 -1.72
C VAL A 84 0.38 7.13 -2.58
N ARG A 85 1.47 7.60 -1.95
CA ARG A 85 2.77 7.79 -2.61
C ARG A 85 3.89 7.14 -1.80
N LYS A 86 5.00 6.81 -2.47
CA LYS A 86 6.20 6.28 -1.82
C LYS A 86 6.64 7.17 -0.65
N GLY A 87 7.02 6.56 0.46
CA GLY A 87 7.45 7.20 1.70
C GLY A 87 6.32 7.63 2.64
N GLN A 88 5.05 7.57 2.20
CA GLN A 88 3.91 7.94 3.04
C GLN A 88 3.76 6.98 4.22
N GLN A 89 3.49 7.53 5.41
CA GLN A 89 3.10 6.77 6.59
C GLN A 89 1.58 6.62 6.58
N LEU A 90 1.11 5.43 6.91
CA LEU A 90 -0.31 5.09 7.00
C LEU A 90 -0.59 4.43 8.35
N GLN A 91 -1.74 4.74 8.91
CA GLN A 91 -2.32 4.01 10.02
C GLN A 91 -3.24 2.90 9.52
N ALA A 92 -3.46 1.88 10.33
CA ALA A 92 -4.46 0.86 10.03
C ALA A 92 -5.82 1.52 9.75
N GLY A 93 -6.44 1.18 8.61
CA GLY A 93 -7.70 1.76 8.16
C GLY A 93 -7.57 2.96 7.21
N ASP A 94 -6.40 3.54 7.04
CA ASP A 94 -6.18 4.62 6.06
C ASP A 94 -6.40 4.11 4.64
N ARG A 95 -7.05 4.93 3.79
CA ARG A 95 -7.31 4.58 2.40
C ARG A 95 -6.00 4.49 1.62
N LEU A 96 -5.77 3.33 1.01
CA LEU A 96 -4.57 3.02 0.25
C LEU A 96 -4.83 3.00 -1.27
N GLY A 97 -5.99 2.50 -1.68
CA GLY A 97 -6.33 2.34 -3.10
C GLY A 97 -7.78 1.92 -3.33
N LYS A 98 -8.01 1.43 -4.53
CA LYS A 98 -9.31 0.92 -5.00
C LYS A 98 -9.14 -0.47 -5.61
N VAL A 99 -10.07 -1.38 -5.30
CA VAL A 99 -10.13 -2.70 -5.92
C VAL A 99 -10.19 -2.58 -7.44
N GLY A 100 -9.43 -3.42 -8.12
CA GLY A 100 -9.35 -3.47 -9.57
C GLY A 100 -9.31 -4.90 -10.10
N SER A 101 -8.79 -5.03 -11.33
CA SER A 101 -8.54 -6.30 -12.02
C SER A 101 -7.34 -6.14 -12.96
N THR A 102 -6.29 -5.44 -12.51
CA THR A 102 -5.07 -5.20 -13.29
C THR A 102 -4.06 -6.35 -13.11
N GLY A 103 -3.13 -6.49 -14.07
CA GLY A 103 -2.16 -7.59 -14.04
C GLY A 103 -2.78 -8.94 -14.37
N ASN A 104 -2.27 -10.02 -13.79
CA ASN A 104 -2.80 -11.39 -14.00
C ASN A 104 -4.01 -11.64 -13.09
N SER A 105 -5.18 -11.17 -13.51
CA SER A 105 -6.42 -11.23 -12.75
C SER A 105 -7.58 -11.66 -13.64
N THR A 106 -8.44 -12.55 -13.14
CA THR A 106 -9.64 -13.04 -13.84
C THR A 106 -10.90 -12.26 -13.51
N GLY A 107 -10.82 -11.27 -12.62
CA GLY A 107 -11.98 -10.45 -12.22
C GLY A 107 -11.64 -9.54 -11.04
N ALA A 108 -12.57 -8.66 -10.68
CA ALA A 108 -12.35 -7.67 -9.64
C ALA A 108 -12.13 -8.31 -8.26
N HIS A 109 -10.92 -8.12 -7.69
CA HIS A 109 -10.55 -8.55 -6.35
C HIS A 109 -9.33 -7.77 -5.85
N LEU A 110 -9.07 -7.80 -4.55
CA LEU A 110 -7.78 -7.47 -3.95
C LEU A 110 -7.02 -8.77 -3.70
N HIS A 111 -5.79 -8.88 -4.20
CA HIS A 111 -4.81 -9.84 -3.71
C HIS A 111 -3.97 -9.17 -2.62
N PHE A 112 -3.93 -9.77 -1.43
CA PHE A 112 -3.15 -9.32 -0.29
C PHE A 112 -2.16 -10.41 0.12
N GLU A 113 -0.86 -10.09 0.05
CA GLU A 113 0.23 -11.04 0.35
C GLU A 113 1.19 -10.40 1.36
N VAL A 114 1.71 -11.21 2.27
CA VAL A 114 2.72 -10.79 3.25
C VAL A 114 3.97 -11.65 3.06
N ARG A 115 5.13 -10.99 3.15
CA ARG A 115 6.44 -11.66 3.12
C ARG A 115 7.25 -11.29 4.35
N THR A 116 7.95 -12.28 4.87
CA THR A 116 8.96 -12.09 5.91
C THR A 116 10.33 -11.98 5.25
N GLY A 117 11.07 -10.90 5.54
CA GLY A 117 12.45 -10.75 5.05
C GLY A 117 13.43 -11.59 5.87
N ASN A 118 14.47 -12.08 5.21
CA ASN A 118 15.48 -12.91 5.87
C ASN A 118 16.63 -12.08 6.51
N ASN A 119 16.68 -10.75 6.29
CA ASN A 119 17.73 -9.89 6.81
C ASN A 119 17.19 -8.96 7.90
N ALA A 120 18.02 -8.72 8.93
CA ALA A 120 17.70 -7.84 10.06
C ALA A 120 17.37 -6.38 9.65
N ASP A 121 17.84 -5.93 8.47
CA ASP A 121 17.57 -4.60 7.89
C ASP A 121 16.26 -4.53 7.09
N GLY A 122 15.49 -5.62 7.07
CA GLY A 122 14.26 -5.71 6.28
C GLY A 122 14.49 -5.85 4.78
N SER A 123 15.69 -6.25 4.35
CA SER A 123 15.99 -6.63 2.96
C SER A 123 15.89 -8.15 2.75
N GLY A 124 16.11 -8.62 1.53
CA GLY A 124 16.18 -10.06 1.24
C GLY A 124 14.84 -10.75 1.01
N TYR A 125 13.79 -10.01 0.63
CA TYR A 125 12.50 -10.59 0.25
C TYR A 125 12.60 -11.27 -1.11
N LYS A 126 12.33 -12.56 -1.14
CA LYS A 126 12.31 -13.36 -2.37
C LYS A 126 10.91 -13.85 -2.69
N TYR A 127 10.73 -14.26 -3.93
CA TYR A 127 9.53 -14.99 -4.32
C TYR A 127 9.53 -16.36 -3.62
N GLY A 128 8.50 -16.63 -2.82
CA GLY A 128 8.43 -17.81 -1.95
C GLY A 128 8.72 -17.53 -0.47
N ASP A 129 9.10 -16.30 -0.09
CA ASP A 129 9.20 -15.86 1.33
C ASP A 129 7.81 -15.46 1.88
N ASP A 130 6.73 -15.86 1.20
CA ASP A 130 5.36 -15.61 1.61
C ASP A 130 5.03 -16.34 2.91
N CYS A 131 4.27 -15.66 3.76
CA CYS A 131 3.73 -16.23 4.99
C CYS A 131 2.21 -16.04 5.03
N ASP A 132 1.55 -16.79 5.95
CA ASP A 132 0.10 -16.66 6.13
C ASP A 132 -0.28 -15.21 6.45
N PRO A 133 -1.12 -14.55 5.64
CA PRO A 133 -1.56 -13.18 5.91
C PRO A 133 -2.56 -13.07 7.09
N ALA A 134 -3.12 -14.17 7.60
CA ALA A 134 -4.14 -14.14 8.65
C ALA A 134 -3.73 -13.36 9.92
N PRO A 135 -2.48 -13.45 10.42
CA PRO A 135 -2.04 -12.66 11.57
C PRO A 135 -1.95 -11.15 11.31
N TYR A 136 -1.97 -10.72 10.05
CA TYR A 136 -1.78 -9.32 9.64
C TYR A 136 -3.10 -8.60 9.32
N VAL A 137 -4.21 -9.31 9.35
CA VAL A 137 -5.54 -8.78 9.08
C VAL A 137 -6.49 -9.04 10.25
N SER A 138 -7.48 -8.20 10.42
CA SER A 138 -8.56 -8.46 11.38
C SER A 138 -9.60 -9.35 10.71
N ASN A 139 -9.80 -10.54 11.24
CA ASN A 139 -10.90 -11.44 10.85
C ASN A 139 -12.24 -11.05 11.55
N GLN A 140 -12.34 -9.84 12.09
CA GLN A 140 -13.59 -9.44 12.72
C GLN A 140 -14.73 -9.52 11.71
N GLU A 141 -15.61 -10.45 11.94
CA GLU A 141 -16.99 -10.35 11.48
C GLU A 141 -17.49 -8.99 11.93
N VAL A 142 -17.82 -8.14 10.95
CA VAL A 142 -18.30 -6.79 11.25
C VAL A 142 -19.57 -6.92 12.06
N SER A 143 -19.47 -6.73 13.35
CA SER A 143 -20.61 -6.39 14.19
C SER A 143 -21.12 -5.04 13.69
N LEU A 144 -22.26 -5.04 13.04
CA LEU A 144 -22.94 -3.89 12.46
C LEU A 144 -23.09 -2.79 13.52
N GLY A 145 -22.30 -1.74 13.47
CA GLY A 145 -22.37 -0.64 14.44
C GLY A 145 -21.46 0.56 14.17
N LEU A 146 -20.67 0.57 13.15
CA LEU A 146 -19.83 1.74 12.84
C LEU A 146 -20.57 2.76 11.98
N LYS A 147 -20.86 3.91 12.58
CA LYS A 147 -21.31 5.12 11.87
C LYS A 147 -20.33 5.45 10.74
N PRO A 148 -20.82 5.96 9.60
CA PRO A 148 -19.93 6.32 8.50
C PRO A 148 -18.90 7.35 8.98
N VAL A 149 -17.63 7.04 8.80
CA VAL A 149 -16.54 7.98 9.05
C VAL A 149 -16.76 9.19 8.15
N LYS A 150 -16.97 10.36 8.77
CA LYS A 150 -17.08 11.64 8.05
C LYS A 150 -15.87 11.78 7.14
N GLU A 151 -16.16 12.05 5.88
CA GLU A 151 -15.17 12.39 4.85
C GLU A 151 -14.29 13.52 5.38
N VAL A 152 -13.04 13.22 5.71
CA VAL A 152 -12.06 14.26 6.03
C VAL A 152 -11.75 14.94 4.71
N ALA A 153 -12.38 16.09 4.50
CA ALA A 153 -12.11 16.96 3.36
C ALA A 153 -10.60 17.16 3.25
N ASN A 154 -10.06 16.89 2.06
CA ASN A 154 -8.69 17.17 1.66
C ASN A 154 -8.29 18.59 2.10
N ALA A 155 -7.55 18.73 3.18
CA ALA A 155 -6.89 19.98 3.51
C ALA A 155 -5.86 20.25 2.40
N LYS A 156 -6.15 21.23 1.55
CA LYS A 156 -5.17 21.79 0.60
C LYS A 156 -3.89 22.11 1.37
N PRO A 157 -2.71 21.73 0.88
CA PRO A 157 -1.47 22.16 1.49
C PRO A 157 -1.39 23.67 1.46
N LYS A 158 -1.21 24.27 2.64
CA LYS A 158 -1.00 25.72 2.82
C LYS A 158 0.24 26.11 2.01
N PRO A 159 0.19 27.16 1.17
CA PRO A 159 1.37 27.59 0.42
C PRO A 159 2.44 28.08 1.40
N THR A 160 3.59 27.45 1.38
CA THR A 160 4.80 27.92 2.07
C THR A 160 5.22 29.23 1.42
N LYS A 161 5.28 30.29 2.20
CA LYS A 161 5.81 31.59 1.77
C LYS A 161 7.25 31.40 1.31
N SER A 162 7.48 31.64 0.03
CA SER A 162 8.81 31.75 -0.56
C SER A 162 9.54 32.92 0.08
N THR A 163 10.57 32.67 0.86
CA THR A 163 11.54 33.65 1.29
C THR A 163 12.53 33.84 0.16
N THR A 164 12.35 34.92 -0.59
CA THR A 164 13.31 35.40 -1.59
C THR A 164 14.62 35.76 -0.89
N PRO A 165 15.79 35.28 -1.34
CA PRO A 165 17.05 35.72 -0.78
C PRO A 165 17.35 37.16 -1.19
N LYS A 166 17.61 38.01 -0.20
CA LYS A 166 18.07 39.40 -0.38
C LYS A 166 19.38 39.42 -1.17
N LYS A 167 19.36 40.13 -2.30
CA LYS A 167 20.51 40.50 -3.13
C LYS A 167 21.56 41.23 -2.29
N PRO A 168 22.87 40.91 -2.34
CA PRO A 168 23.89 41.63 -1.59
C PRO A 168 24.09 43.02 -2.17
N ARG A 169 24.12 44.02 -1.28
CA ARG A 169 24.42 45.41 -1.56
C ARG A 169 25.83 45.56 -2.09
N ARG A 170 25.99 46.12 -3.26
CA ARG A 170 27.24 46.54 -3.86
C ARG A 170 27.83 47.70 -3.04
N ALA A 171 28.98 47.48 -2.44
CA ALA A 171 29.75 48.56 -1.80
C ALA A 171 30.39 49.44 -2.87
N SER A 172 30.03 50.72 -2.85
CA SER A 172 30.72 51.75 -3.59
C SER A 172 31.97 52.18 -2.81
N GLY A 173 33.13 51.77 -3.29
CA GLY A 173 34.41 52.25 -2.83
C GLY A 173 34.85 53.42 -3.70
N SER A 174 34.77 54.59 -3.15
CA SER A 174 35.50 55.80 -3.62
C SER A 174 36.91 55.69 -3.11
N GLY A 175 37.88 55.95 -3.96
CA GLY A 175 39.28 56.02 -3.53
C GLY A 175 40.13 56.76 -4.54
N SER A 176 40.39 57.94 -4.24
CA SER A 176 41.28 58.86 -4.93
C SER A 176 42.73 58.41 -4.98
N LYS A 177 43.38 58.77 -5.99
CA LYS A 177 44.71 59.25 -6.37
C LYS A 177 45.44 58.35 -7.33
#